data_c9cf354285598315def46929fc0a2f1d
#
_entry.id   c9cf354285598315def46929fc0a2f1d
#
_cell.length_a   1.000
_cell.length_b   1.000
_cell.length_c   1.000
_cell.angle_alpha   90.00
_cell.angle_beta   90.00
_cell.angle_gamma   90.00
#
_symmetry.space_group_name_H-M   'P 1'
#
loop_
_entity.id
_entity.type
_entity.pdbx_description
1 polymer ?
#
loop_
_entity_poly.entity_id
_entity_poly.type
_entity_poly.pdbx_seq_one_letter_code
_entity_poly.pdbx_strand_id
1 'polypeptide(L)'
;VGTMHRVEGRLKFVPDDCPAISMQVMRDCEGSAKDGDKVAVEILLRGNRQEDHRVGVAMRFGSCDEAKRCAKALLYAQDIRNRFPDKVRDEAKKLDNAEVSAADCEGRMDLRALPIFTIDSAETKDIDDAISLTKTPDGGFELGVHIADVSNYVKPGSELDNEAFNRATSVYYADQVVPMLPKQLSNGICSLNEGVLRLAFSCLMRLDKDGNLTDYRFVKSVIRSRVKGVYSEINALLAGSTDDELTGKYHEVLAQLPAMKELYGHRARLRKERGCMDIESGEVKLILDEDGHCIDVKKRTSGESEAMIEEFML
;
A
#
# COMPACT_ATOMS: atom_id res chain seq x y z
N VAL A 1 -20.09 -10.14 -13.54
CA VAL A 1 -19.18 -9.62 -14.59
C VAL A 1 -18.77 -10.75 -15.52
N GLY A 2 -18.54 -10.45 -16.80
CA GLY A 2 -18.14 -11.43 -17.81
C GLY A 2 -17.91 -10.79 -19.17
N THR A 3 -17.86 -11.64 -20.20
CA THR A 3 -17.56 -11.24 -21.57
C THR A 3 -18.77 -11.51 -22.49
N MET A 4 -19.01 -10.59 -23.42
CA MET A 4 -20.04 -10.75 -24.44
C MET A 4 -19.48 -11.53 -25.62
N HIS A 5 -20.22 -12.53 -26.08
CA HIS A 5 -19.89 -13.30 -27.30
C HIS A 5 -21.05 -13.34 -28.23
N ARG A 6 -20.78 -13.19 -29.56
CA ARG A 6 -21.78 -13.32 -30.58
C ARG A 6 -21.85 -14.77 -31.07
N VAL A 7 -22.97 -15.43 -30.79
CA VAL A 7 -23.23 -16.81 -31.21
C VAL A 7 -24.53 -16.82 -32.03
N GLU A 8 -24.46 -17.32 -33.26
CA GLU A 8 -25.61 -17.38 -34.19
C GLU A 8 -26.32 -16.02 -34.35
N GLY A 9 -25.55 -14.95 -34.46
CA GLY A 9 -26.05 -13.59 -34.63
C GLY A 9 -26.61 -12.90 -33.39
N ARG A 10 -26.65 -13.58 -32.22
CA ARG A 10 -27.15 -13.04 -30.94
C ARG A 10 -26.00 -12.86 -29.94
N LEU A 11 -26.10 -11.84 -29.12
CA LEU A 11 -25.17 -11.67 -28.02
C LEU A 11 -25.56 -12.62 -26.87
N LYS A 12 -24.55 -13.33 -26.37
CA LYS A 12 -24.59 -14.13 -25.14
C LYS A 12 -23.57 -13.60 -24.16
N PHE A 13 -23.91 -13.68 -22.89
CA PHE A 13 -23.04 -13.32 -21.78
C PHE A 13 -22.38 -14.57 -21.21
N VAL A 14 -21.05 -14.56 -21.07
CA VAL A 14 -20.27 -15.62 -20.41
C VAL A 14 -19.67 -15.05 -19.15
N PRO A 15 -20.05 -15.56 -17.95
CA PRO A 15 -19.50 -15.11 -16.69
C PRO A 15 -18.01 -15.44 -16.56
N ASP A 16 -17.23 -14.55 -15.93
CA ASP A 16 -15.79 -14.77 -15.69
C ASP A 16 -15.52 -15.88 -14.66
N ASP A 17 -16.40 -16.01 -13.68
CA ASP A 17 -16.33 -17.01 -12.61
C ASP A 17 -16.84 -18.39 -13.04
N CYS A 18 -17.58 -18.48 -14.14
CA CYS A 18 -18.10 -19.74 -14.68
C CYS A 18 -18.11 -19.75 -16.21
N PRO A 19 -16.96 -19.83 -16.89
CA PRO A 19 -16.85 -19.71 -18.34
C PRO A 19 -17.48 -20.89 -19.13
N ALA A 20 -17.86 -21.96 -18.43
CA ALA A 20 -18.53 -23.10 -19.03
C ALA A 20 -20.00 -22.85 -19.38
N ILE A 21 -20.61 -21.79 -18.85
CA ILE A 21 -22.01 -21.44 -19.10
C ILE A 21 -22.12 -20.17 -19.92
N SER A 22 -23.24 -20.05 -20.66
CA SER A 22 -23.57 -18.80 -21.32
C SER A 22 -25.04 -18.46 -21.12
N MET A 23 -25.33 -17.19 -20.86
CA MET A 23 -26.68 -16.68 -20.64
C MET A 23 -27.12 -15.83 -21.83
N GLN A 24 -28.40 -15.90 -22.18
CA GLN A 24 -28.93 -15.10 -23.27
C GLN A 24 -29.19 -13.66 -22.79
N VAL A 25 -28.67 -12.69 -23.54
CA VAL A 25 -29.00 -11.28 -23.35
C VAL A 25 -30.39 -11.01 -23.97
N MET A 26 -31.24 -10.32 -23.21
CA MET A 26 -32.57 -9.93 -23.68
C MET A 26 -32.47 -8.88 -24.80
N ARG A 27 -33.35 -8.96 -25.78
CA ARG A 27 -33.45 -7.92 -26.81
C ARG A 27 -33.70 -6.56 -26.16
N ASP A 28 -33.14 -5.54 -26.75
CA ASP A 28 -33.22 -4.14 -26.28
C ASP A 28 -32.56 -3.88 -24.90
N CYS A 29 -31.95 -4.93 -24.29
CA CYS A 29 -31.18 -4.83 -23.05
C CYS A 29 -29.67 -5.06 -23.27
N GLU A 30 -29.22 -5.04 -24.54
CA GLU A 30 -27.80 -5.18 -24.90
C GLU A 30 -27.01 -3.87 -24.66
N GLY A 31 -27.70 -2.74 -24.58
CA GLY A 31 -27.10 -1.43 -24.51
C GLY A 31 -26.18 -1.16 -25.71
N SER A 32 -24.99 -0.64 -25.43
CA SER A 32 -23.94 -0.42 -26.45
C SER A 32 -22.88 -1.53 -26.49
N ALA A 33 -23.15 -2.69 -25.86
CA ALA A 33 -22.20 -3.78 -25.79
C ALA A 33 -21.99 -4.46 -27.13
N LYS A 34 -20.77 -4.87 -27.42
CA LYS A 34 -20.32 -5.54 -28.62
C LYS A 34 -19.74 -6.90 -28.29
N ASP A 35 -19.52 -7.70 -29.32
CA ASP A 35 -18.75 -8.93 -29.24
C ASP A 35 -17.34 -8.63 -28.67
N GLY A 36 -16.87 -9.42 -27.70
CA GLY A 36 -15.61 -9.23 -27.03
C GLY A 36 -15.62 -8.15 -25.92
N ASP A 37 -16.76 -7.51 -25.63
CA ASP A 37 -16.79 -6.54 -24.54
C ASP A 37 -16.89 -7.18 -23.15
N LYS A 38 -16.15 -6.62 -22.20
CA LYS A 38 -16.35 -6.84 -20.75
C LYS A 38 -17.54 -6.03 -20.28
N VAL A 39 -18.47 -6.70 -19.59
CA VAL A 39 -19.70 -6.09 -19.08
C VAL A 39 -20.06 -6.58 -17.67
N ALA A 40 -20.81 -5.79 -16.94
CA ALA A 40 -21.62 -6.25 -15.84
C ALA A 40 -23.06 -6.39 -16.30
N VAL A 41 -23.72 -7.46 -15.89
CA VAL A 41 -25.11 -7.74 -16.23
C VAL A 41 -25.95 -7.85 -14.98
N GLU A 42 -27.26 -7.60 -15.14
CA GLU A 42 -28.26 -7.94 -14.13
C GLU A 42 -29.16 -9.07 -14.63
N ILE A 43 -29.63 -9.91 -13.72
CA ILE A 43 -30.54 -11.01 -14.05
C ILE A 43 -31.95 -10.43 -14.12
N LEU A 44 -32.48 -10.33 -15.33
CA LEU A 44 -33.85 -9.83 -15.58
C LEU A 44 -34.92 -10.90 -15.39
N LEU A 45 -34.61 -12.15 -15.82
CA LEU A 45 -35.48 -13.30 -15.61
C LEU A 45 -34.66 -14.47 -15.06
N ARG A 46 -35.13 -15.07 -14.00
CA ARG A 46 -34.51 -16.26 -13.40
C ARG A 46 -35.06 -17.52 -14.05
N GLY A 47 -34.17 -18.38 -14.54
CA GLY A 47 -34.48 -19.74 -14.98
C GLY A 47 -34.17 -20.77 -13.91
N ASN A 48 -34.44 -22.04 -14.20
CA ASN A 48 -34.19 -23.14 -13.27
C ASN A 48 -32.71 -23.47 -13.10
N ARG A 49 -31.90 -23.26 -14.15
CA ARG A 49 -30.44 -23.39 -14.15
C ARG A 49 -29.83 -22.04 -14.46
N GLN A 50 -28.55 -21.85 -14.16
CA GLN A 50 -27.86 -20.59 -14.42
C GLN A 50 -27.88 -20.20 -15.91
N GLU A 51 -27.68 -21.16 -16.81
CA GLU A 51 -27.75 -20.97 -18.29
C GLU A 51 -29.13 -20.54 -18.78
N ASP A 52 -30.18 -20.82 -18.01
CA ASP A 52 -31.56 -20.46 -18.37
C ASP A 52 -31.90 -19.02 -17.98
N HIS A 53 -31.05 -18.34 -17.22
CA HIS A 53 -31.23 -16.94 -16.85
C HIS A 53 -31.22 -16.06 -18.11
N ARG A 54 -31.99 -14.97 -18.06
CA ARG A 54 -31.99 -13.91 -19.07
C ARG A 54 -31.44 -12.65 -18.41
N VAL A 55 -30.46 -12.06 -19.07
CA VAL A 55 -29.70 -10.94 -18.51
C VAL A 55 -29.82 -9.69 -19.37
N GLY A 56 -29.63 -8.54 -18.76
CA GLY A 56 -29.45 -7.25 -19.40
C GLY A 56 -28.11 -6.63 -19.02
N VAL A 57 -27.53 -5.84 -19.91
CA VAL A 57 -26.27 -5.15 -19.65
C VAL A 57 -26.53 -3.96 -18.73
N ALA A 58 -25.99 -4.02 -17.50
CA ALA A 58 -26.03 -2.93 -16.54
C ALA A 58 -24.88 -1.94 -16.76
N MET A 59 -23.68 -2.44 -17.11
CA MET A 59 -22.50 -1.62 -17.35
C MET A 59 -21.60 -2.23 -18.42
N ARG A 60 -21.06 -1.39 -19.30
CA ARG A 60 -20.05 -1.75 -20.28
C ARG A 60 -18.70 -1.18 -19.86
N PHE A 61 -17.66 -2.02 -19.78
CA PHE A 61 -16.29 -1.61 -19.48
C PHE A 61 -15.46 -1.34 -20.74
N GLY A 62 -15.69 -2.08 -21.82
CA GLY A 62 -15.00 -2.01 -23.11
C GLY A 62 -14.45 -3.36 -23.53
N SER A 63 -13.54 -3.39 -24.52
CA SER A 63 -12.97 -4.63 -25.06
C SER A 63 -12.23 -5.45 -24.01
N CYS A 64 -12.42 -6.77 -24.07
CA CYS A 64 -11.65 -7.72 -23.25
C CYS A 64 -10.17 -7.81 -23.66
N ASP A 65 -9.79 -7.28 -24.81
CA ASP A 65 -8.40 -7.20 -25.28
C ASP A 65 -7.65 -6.02 -24.63
N GLU A 66 -8.37 -5.11 -23.96
CA GLU A 66 -7.76 -3.97 -23.24
C GLU A 66 -7.59 -4.32 -21.76
N ALA A 67 -6.33 -4.56 -21.30
CA ALA A 67 -6.03 -4.93 -19.91
C ALA A 67 -6.62 -3.96 -18.88
N LYS A 68 -6.56 -2.64 -19.14
CA LYS A 68 -7.14 -1.59 -18.29
C LYS A 68 -8.67 -1.67 -18.17
N ARG A 69 -9.38 -2.22 -19.17
CA ARG A 69 -10.83 -2.47 -19.11
C ARG A 69 -11.14 -3.69 -18.28
N CYS A 70 -10.36 -4.76 -18.46
CA CYS A 70 -10.47 -5.98 -17.66
C CYS A 70 -10.21 -5.68 -16.18
N ALA A 71 -9.20 -4.87 -15.85
CA ALA A 71 -8.91 -4.42 -14.49
C ALA A 71 -10.13 -3.71 -13.86
N LYS A 72 -10.76 -2.77 -14.57
CA LYS A 72 -11.96 -2.08 -14.08
C LYS A 72 -13.13 -3.04 -13.84
N ALA A 73 -13.33 -4.01 -14.75
CA ALA A 73 -14.35 -5.02 -14.61
C ALA A 73 -14.12 -5.91 -13.39
N LEU A 74 -12.85 -6.31 -13.15
CA LEU A 74 -12.47 -7.09 -11.99
C LEU A 74 -12.69 -6.33 -10.67
N LEU A 75 -12.25 -5.08 -10.57
CA LEU A 75 -12.48 -4.24 -9.39
C LEU A 75 -13.98 -4.08 -9.11
N TYR A 76 -14.78 -3.88 -10.15
CA TYR A 76 -16.23 -3.81 -10.03
C TYR A 76 -16.84 -5.14 -9.53
N ALA A 77 -16.36 -6.28 -10.04
CA ALA A 77 -16.82 -7.61 -9.62
C ALA A 77 -16.53 -7.90 -8.13
N GLN A 78 -15.48 -7.31 -7.59
CA GLN A 78 -15.08 -7.42 -6.19
C GLN A 78 -15.67 -6.30 -5.31
N ASP A 79 -16.62 -5.52 -5.83
CA ASP A 79 -17.25 -4.37 -5.13
C ASP A 79 -16.23 -3.33 -4.62
N ILE A 80 -15.08 -3.22 -5.32
CA ILE A 80 -14.03 -2.27 -4.96
C ILE A 80 -14.36 -0.89 -5.53
N ARG A 81 -14.56 0.08 -4.67
CA ARG A 81 -14.87 1.46 -5.00
C ARG A 81 -13.63 2.19 -5.50
N ASN A 82 -13.52 2.44 -6.80
CA ASN A 82 -12.37 3.13 -7.39
C ASN A 82 -12.48 4.67 -7.41
N ARG A 83 -13.59 5.24 -6.95
CA ARG A 83 -13.81 6.69 -6.85
C ARG A 83 -14.28 7.07 -5.45
N PHE A 84 -13.78 8.19 -4.97
CA PHE A 84 -14.27 8.79 -3.73
C PHE A 84 -15.56 9.58 -3.99
N PRO A 85 -16.55 9.52 -3.07
CA PRO A 85 -17.73 10.40 -3.10
C PRO A 85 -17.33 11.88 -3.13
N ASP A 86 -18.22 12.74 -3.65
CA ASP A 86 -17.96 14.17 -3.78
C ASP A 86 -17.66 14.83 -2.43
N LYS A 87 -18.42 14.51 -1.39
CA LYS A 87 -18.20 15.04 -0.03
C LYS A 87 -16.81 14.71 0.51
N VAL A 88 -16.35 13.46 0.29
CA VAL A 88 -15.00 13.05 0.69
C VAL A 88 -13.93 13.81 -0.09
N ARG A 89 -14.15 14.01 -1.40
CA ARG A 89 -13.24 14.80 -2.24
C ARG A 89 -13.19 16.28 -1.81
N ASP A 90 -14.31 16.85 -1.44
CA ASP A 90 -14.39 18.24 -0.99
C ASP A 90 -13.73 18.43 0.39
N GLU A 91 -13.83 17.42 1.28
CA GLU A 91 -13.10 17.41 2.54
C GLU A 91 -11.59 17.29 2.31
N ALA A 92 -11.16 16.35 1.44
CA ALA A 92 -9.76 16.14 1.09
C ALA A 92 -9.10 17.35 0.43
N LYS A 93 -9.83 18.12 -0.41
CA LYS A 93 -9.33 19.36 -1.03
C LYS A 93 -8.87 20.41 -0.03
N LYS A 94 -9.41 20.42 1.19
CA LYS A 94 -8.96 21.34 2.26
C LYS A 94 -7.53 21.05 2.70
N LEU A 95 -7.03 19.87 2.37
CA LEU A 95 -5.68 19.40 2.66
C LEU A 95 -4.75 19.46 1.44
N ASP A 96 -5.21 20.02 0.32
CA ASP A 96 -4.36 20.23 -0.86
C ASP A 96 -3.19 21.16 -0.47
N ASN A 97 -1.96 20.67 -0.65
CA ASN A 97 -0.72 21.36 -0.28
C ASN A 97 -0.64 21.81 1.18
N ALA A 98 -1.36 21.12 2.08
CA ALA A 98 -1.29 21.41 3.50
C ALA A 98 0.12 21.12 4.05
N GLU A 99 0.56 22.00 4.96
CA GLU A 99 1.81 21.87 5.68
C GLU A 99 1.53 21.80 7.19
N VAL A 100 2.45 21.18 7.92
CA VAL A 100 2.37 21.13 9.38
C VAL A 100 2.64 22.52 9.95
N SER A 101 1.65 23.10 10.62
CA SER A 101 1.74 24.41 11.24
C SER A 101 2.40 24.36 12.64
N ALA A 102 2.78 25.50 13.17
CA ALA A 102 3.27 25.61 14.54
C ALA A 102 2.23 25.12 15.56
N ALA A 103 0.94 25.41 15.34
CA ALA A 103 -0.15 24.97 16.20
C ALA A 103 -0.30 23.42 16.20
N ASP A 104 -0.06 22.76 15.08
CA ASP A 104 -0.08 21.28 15.01
C ASP A 104 1.03 20.65 15.83
N CYS A 105 2.10 21.39 16.11
CA CYS A 105 3.25 20.93 16.89
C CYS A 105 3.04 21.07 18.41
N GLU A 106 2.05 21.83 18.87
CA GLU A 106 1.80 22.06 20.30
C GLU A 106 1.48 20.74 21.02
N GLY A 107 2.12 20.53 22.17
CA GLY A 107 1.94 19.34 23.00
C GLY A 107 2.54 18.04 22.41
N ARG A 108 3.25 18.12 21.28
CA ARG A 108 3.95 16.99 20.68
C ARG A 108 5.43 16.98 21.06
N MET A 109 5.97 15.77 21.15
CA MET A 109 7.41 15.61 21.34
C MET A 109 8.16 16.00 20.05
N ASP A 110 9.15 16.87 20.20
CA ASP A 110 10.02 17.26 19.08
C ASP A 110 11.12 16.22 18.86
N LEU A 111 11.01 15.45 17.78
CA LEU A 111 11.98 14.44 17.36
C LEU A 111 12.72 14.82 16.07
N ARG A 112 12.61 16.08 15.64
CA ARG A 112 13.21 16.57 14.38
C ARG A 112 14.74 16.49 14.37
N ALA A 113 15.38 16.45 15.52
CA ALA A 113 16.84 16.33 15.65
C ALA A 113 17.33 14.89 15.42
N LEU A 114 16.47 13.88 15.59
CA LEU A 114 16.85 12.50 15.37
C LEU A 114 17.09 12.22 13.88
N PRO A 115 18.04 11.34 13.55
CA PRO A 115 18.30 10.93 12.17
C PRO A 115 17.28 9.90 11.69
N ILE A 116 16.01 10.33 11.64
CA ILE A 116 14.86 9.52 11.20
C ILE A 116 14.89 9.37 9.68
N PHE A 117 14.59 8.20 9.18
CA PHE A 117 14.46 7.94 7.74
C PHE A 117 13.46 6.81 7.47
N THR A 118 13.01 6.71 6.23
CA THR A 118 12.09 5.69 5.75
C THR A 118 12.82 4.67 4.90
N ILE A 119 12.29 3.45 4.76
CA ILE A 119 12.83 2.43 3.84
C ILE A 119 11.67 1.76 3.14
N ASP A 120 11.54 2.01 1.83
CA ASP A 120 10.43 1.56 1.00
C ASP A 120 10.88 1.08 -0.38
N SER A 121 9.92 0.68 -1.21
CA SER A 121 10.17 0.53 -2.65
C SER A 121 10.36 1.90 -3.31
N ALA A 122 11.15 1.96 -4.37
CA ALA A 122 11.46 3.22 -5.05
C ALA A 122 10.20 3.97 -5.52
N GLU A 123 9.18 3.22 -5.95
CA GLU A 123 7.92 3.73 -6.49
C GLU A 123 6.90 4.15 -5.42
N THR A 124 7.11 3.78 -4.14
CA THR A 124 6.18 4.09 -3.02
C THR A 124 6.04 5.59 -2.83
N LYS A 125 4.80 6.05 -2.70
CA LYS A 125 4.45 7.45 -2.47
C LYS A 125 3.67 7.67 -1.16
N ASP A 126 3.04 6.63 -0.67
CA ASP A 126 2.28 6.53 0.57
C ASP A 126 3.18 5.91 1.64
N ILE A 127 4.07 6.74 2.20
CA ILE A 127 5.08 6.31 3.16
C ILE A 127 4.49 6.47 4.56
N ASP A 128 4.18 5.36 5.21
CA ASP A 128 3.44 5.36 6.48
C ASP A 128 4.36 5.23 7.70
N ASP A 129 5.56 4.68 7.54
CA ASP A 129 6.49 4.39 8.63
C ASP A 129 7.90 4.95 8.39
N ALA A 130 8.55 5.29 9.48
CA ALA A 130 9.94 5.72 9.53
C ALA A 130 10.60 5.18 10.79
N ILE A 131 11.91 5.05 10.77
CA ILE A 131 12.70 4.51 11.86
C ILE A 131 13.85 5.43 12.25
N SER A 132 14.30 5.30 13.48
CA SER A 132 15.56 5.85 13.99
C SER A 132 16.19 4.89 14.98
N LEU A 133 17.51 4.80 14.99
CA LEU A 133 18.24 3.99 15.97
C LEU A 133 19.45 4.74 16.51
N THR A 134 19.63 4.69 17.82
CA THR A 134 20.83 5.18 18.49
C THR A 134 21.38 4.09 19.39
N LYS A 135 22.68 3.83 19.29
CA LYS A 135 23.35 2.91 20.22
C LYS A 135 23.64 3.63 21.52
N THR A 136 23.26 3.04 22.66
CA THR A 136 23.47 3.64 23.98
C THR A 136 24.88 3.34 24.52
N PRO A 137 25.42 4.17 25.45
CA PRO A 137 26.77 3.98 25.97
C PRO A 137 26.97 2.64 26.70
N ASP A 138 25.92 2.03 27.23
CA ASP A 138 25.91 0.72 27.90
C ASP A 138 25.83 -0.45 26.89
N GLY A 139 25.87 -0.16 25.58
CA GLY A 139 25.84 -1.14 24.48
C GLY A 139 24.46 -1.57 24.06
N GLY A 140 23.38 -1.02 24.66
CA GLY A 140 22.01 -1.23 24.27
C GLY A 140 21.60 -0.34 23.08
N PHE A 141 20.29 -0.24 22.84
CA PHE A 141 19.72 0.46 21.69
C PHE A 141 18.51 1.31 22.11
N GLU A 142 18.36 2.47 21.48
CA GLU A 142 17.14 3.25 21.46
C GLU A 142 16.58 3.22 20.06
N LEU A 143 15.51 2.43 19.85
CA LEU A 143 14.81 2.28 18.58
C LEU A 143 13.57 3.17 18.60
N GLY A 144 13.42 4.01 17.60
CA GLY A 144 12.21 4.77 17.33
C GLY A 144 11.48 4.21 16.10
N VAL A 145 10.21 3.88 16.26
CA VAL A 145 9.29 3.57 15.18
C VAL A 145 8.27 4.70 15.11
N HIS A 146 8.17 5.34 13.96
CA HIS A 146 7.39 6.56 13.77
C HIS A 146 6.35 6.32 12.67
N ILE A 147 5.08 6.25 13.05
CA ILE A 147 3.96 6.03 12.13
C ILE A 147 3.26 7.36 11.85
N ALA A 148 2.88 7.60 10.61
CA ALA A 148 2.12 8.79 10.23
C ALA A 148 0.87 8.97 11.11
N ASP A 149 0.70 10.14 11.75
CA ASP A 149 -0.47 10.44 12.61
C ASP A 149 -1.68 10.83 11.76
N VAL A 150 -2.21 9.86 11.00
CA VAL A 150 -3.39 10.01 10.14
C VAL A 150 -4.60 10.53 10.94
N SER A 151 -4.73 10.11 12.21
CA SER A 151 -5.85 10.51 13.08
C SER A 151 -5.86 12.01 13.40
N ASN A 152 -4.75 12.71 13.16
CA ASN A 152 -4.71 14.17 13.25
C ASN A 152 -5.59 14.84 12.18
N TYR A 153 -5.69 14.24 11.01
CA TYR A 153 -6.38 14.78 9.83
C TYR A 153 -7.74 14.11 9.61
N VAL A 154 -7.85 12.81 9.80
CA VAL A 154 -9.09 12.04 9.67
C VAL A 154 -9.77 11.99 11.03
N LYS A 155 -10.81 12.83 11.21
CA LYS A 155 -11.51 12.91 12.49
C LYS A 155 -12.65 11.89 12.56
N PRO A 156 -12.89 11.28 13.73
CA PRO A 156 -14.00 10.34 13.91
C PRO A 156 -15.33 10.92 13.45
N GLY A 157 -16.07 10.17 12.63
CA GLY A 157 -17.38 10.56 12.09
C GLY A 157 -17.32 11.53 10.92
N SER A 158 -16.15 11.96 10.43
CA SER A 158 -16.00 12.75 9.21
C SER A 158 -16.35 11.94 7.96
N GLU A 159 -16.55 12.62 6.82
CA GLU A 159 -16.77 11.92 5.54
C GLU A 159 -15.55 11.10 5.13
N LEU A 160 -14.34 11.57 5.44
CA LEU A 160 -13.08 10.82 5.26
C LEU A 160 -13.04 9.54 6.10
N ASP A 161 -13.41 9.64 7.40
CA ASP A 161 -13.42 8.50 8.32
C ASP A 161 -14.44 7.44 7.89
N ASN A 162 -15.67 7.87 7.58
CA ASN A 162 -16.71 6.97 7.12
C ASN A 162 -16.33 6.24 5.81
N GLU A 163 -15.72 6.93 4.87
CA GLU A 163 -15.29 6.31 3.61
C GLU A 163 -14.09 5.38 3.83
N ALA A 164 -13.12 5.77 4.67
CA ALA A 164 -12.00 4.92 5.04
C ALA A 164 -12.47 3.62 5.71
N PHE A 165 -13.43 3.73 6.62
CA PHE A 165 -14.07 2.56 7.27
C PHE A 165 -14.74 1.65 6.24
N ASN A 166 -15.47 2.21 5.27
CA ASN A 166 -16.14 1.44 4.22
C ASN A 166 -15.16 0.77 3.26
N ARG A 167 -14.00 1.37 3.00
CA ARG A 167 -12.94 0.78 2.15
C ARG A 167 -12.12 -0.26 2.90
N ALA A 168 -11.90 -0.09 4.20
CA ALA A 168 -11.12 -0.90 5.11
C ALA A 168 -9.62 -1.01 4.79
N THR A 169 -9.23 -0.97 3.53
CA THR A 169 -7.83 -1.10 3.08
C THR A 169 -7.59 -0.41 1.74
N SER A 170 -6.34 -0.13 1.41
CA SER A 170 -5.92 0.14 0.04
C SER A 170 -5.82 -1.15 -0.75
N VAL A 171 -6.21 -1.14 -2.02
CA VAL A 171 -6.13 -2.31 -2.91
C VAL A 171 -5.07 -2.06 -3.97
N TYR A 172 -4.07 -2.92 -4.01
CA TYR A 172 -2.99 -2.89 -4.98
C TYR A 172 -3.30 -3.87 -6.10
N TYR A 173 -3.39 -3.38 -7.32
CA TYR A 173 -3.69 -4.18 -8.50
C TYR A 173 -2.71 -3.84 -9.62
N ALA A 174 -1.86 -4.80 -9.95
CA ALA A 174 -0.83 -4.66 -10.99
C ALA A 174 -0.02 -3.35 -10.84
N ASP A 175 -0.28 -2.34 -11.69
CA ASP A 175 0.34 -1.01 -11.68
C ASP A 175 -0.53 0.09 -11.03
N GLN A 176 -1.67 -0.30 -10.46
CA GLN A 176 -2.66 0.65 -9.94
C GLN A 176 -2.91 0.43 -8.45
N VAL A 177 -3.14 1.54 -7.75
CA VAL A 177 -3.57 1.52 -6.36
C VAL A 177 -4.94 2.18 -6.26
N VAL A 178 -5.89 1.47 -5.66
CA VAL A 178 -7.15 2.04 -5.19
C VAL A 178 -6.98 2.35 -3.71
N PRO A 179 -6.69 3.60 -3.35
CA PRO A 179 -6.27 3.93 -1.99
C PRO A 179 -7.45 3.97 -1.03
N MET A 180 -7.22 3.61 0.24
CA MET A 180 -8.18 3.76 1.33
C MET A 180 -8.49 5.22 1.60
N LEU A 181 -7.50 6.09 1.54
CA LEU A 181 -7.60 7.54 1.75
C LEU A 181 -7.28 8.31 0.47
N PRO A 182 -7.86 9.49 0.24
CA PRO A 182 -7.49 10.36 -0.88
C PRO A 182 -6.00 10.69 -0.89
N LYS A 183 -5.43 10.87 -2.08
CA LYS A 183 -3.99 11.11 -2.27
C LYS A 183 -3.46 12.36 -1.56
N GLN A 184 -4.32 13.34 -1.27
CA GLN A 184 -3.98 14.50 -0.46
C GLN A 184 -3.50 14.12 0.95
N LEU A 185 -4.03 13.00 1.48
CA LEU A 185 -3.59 12.43 2.74
C LEU A 185 -2.48 11.40 2.49
N SER A 186 -2.79 10.31 1.76
CA SER A 186 -1.89 9.16 1.65
C SER A 186 -0.53 9.48 1.01
N ASN A 187 -0.49 10.33 0.00
CA ASN A 187 0.75 10.72 -0.67
C ASN A 187 1.22 12.14 -0.26
N GLY A 188 0.35 12.89 0.43
CA GLY A 188 0.53 14.29 0.81
C GLY A 188 0.92 14.46 2.27
N ILE A 189 -0.01 15.06 3.05
CA ILE A 189 0.27 15.50 4.42
C ILE A 189 0.60 14.37 5.39
N CYS A 190 0.08 13.15 5.18
CA CYS A 190 0.38 11.99 6.02
C CYS A 190 1.66 11.28 5.60
N SER A 191 2.01 11.28 4.30
CA SER A 191 3.21 10.58 3.83
C SER A 191 4.48 11.17 4.43
N LEU A 192 5.33 10.33 5.02
CA LEU A 192 6.56 10.72 5.72
C LEU A 192 7.69 11.08 4.73
N ASN A 193 7.36 11.96 3.78
CA ASN A 193 8.25 12.40 2.72
C ASN A 193 9.53 13.04 3.27
N GLU A 194 10.63 12.87 2.54
CA GLU A 194 11.95 13.41 2.88
C GLU A 194 11.95 14.94 3.02
N GLY A 195 12.68 15.45 4.02
CA GLY A 195 12.98 16.86 4.20
C GLY A 195 11.85 17.72 4.77
N VAL A 196 10.62 17.22 4.85
CA VAL A 196 9.45 17.99 5.30
C VAL A 196 9.01 17.61 6.72
N LEU A 197 8.35 18.54 7.41
CA LEU A 197 7.77 18.25 8.71
C LEU A 197 6.57 17.35 8.59
N ARG A 198 6.48 16.35 9.46
CA ARG A 198 5.34 15.44 9.56
C ARG A 198 4.95 15.18 10.99
N LEU A 199 3.64 14.98 11.20
CA LEU A 199 3.11 14.53 12.46
C LEU A 199 3.16 13.01 12.51
N ALA A 200 3.68 12.48 13.61
CA ALA A 200 3.77 11.05 13.80
C ALA A 200 3.23 10.62 15.17
N PHE A 201 2.83 9.36 15.25
CA PHE A 201 2.64 8.63 16.48
C PHE A 201 3.82 7.69 16.61
N SER A 202 4.68 7.95 17.60
CA SER A 202 5.97 7.28 17.74
C SER A 202 5.98 6.33 18.90
N CYS A 203 6.50 5.12 18.67
CA CYS A 203 6.94 4.21 19.71
C CYS A 203 8.46 4.36 19.90
N LEU A 204 8.86 4.79 21.07
CA LEU A 204 10.27 4.90 21.46
C LEU A 204 10.58 3.74 22.40
N MET A 205 11.48 2.85 21.98
CA MET A 205 11.81 1.62 22.67
C MET A 205 13.26 1.62 23.13
N ARG A 206 13.50 1.19 24.36
CA ARG A 206 14.83 0.91 24.88
C ARG A 206 15.04 -0.60 24.91
N LEU A 207 16.12 -1.04 24.30
CA LEU A 207 16.52 -2.44 24.27
C LEU A 207 17.90 -2.60 24.91
N ASP A 208 18.12 -3.71 25.57
CA ASP A 208 19.44 -4.06 26.09
C ASP A 208 20.40 -4.48 24.97
N LYS A 209 21.65 -4.76 25.34
CA LYS A 209 22.69 -5.21 24.40
C LYS A 209 22.38 -6.51 23.68
N ASP A 210 21.47 -7.33 24.19
CA ASP A 210 21.06 -8.62 23.65
C ASP A 210 19.76 -8.51 22.82
N GLY A 211 19.21 -7.30 22.70
CA GLY A 211 18.01 -6.98 21.92
C GLY A 211 16.69 -7.23 22.68
N ASN A 212 16.70 -7.41 24.02
CA ASN A 212 15.49 -7.54 24.79
C ASN A 212 14.90 -6.16 25.08
N LEU A 213 13.58 -6.01 24.90
CA LEU A 213 12.87 -4.78 25.24
C LEU A 213 12.86 -4.57 26.75
N THR A 214 13.38 -3.43 27.21
CA THR A 214 13.47 -3.08 28.64
C THR A 214 12.48 -1.97 29.03
N ASP A 215 12.19 -1.05 28.10
CA ASP A 215 11.23 0.05 28.29
C ASP A 215 10.67 0.52 26.96
N TYR A 216 9.46 1.09 26.96
CA TYR A 216 8.87 1.71 25.79
C TYR A 216 7.87 2.80 26.18
N ARG A 217 7.65 3.72 25.25
CA ARG A 217 6.60 4.74 25.38
C ARG A 217 6.04 5.13 24.03
N PHE A 218 4.74 5.40 24.01
CA PHE A 218 4.06 5.98 22.87
C PHE A 218 3.89 7.48 23.04
N VAL A 219 4.20 8.24 22.01
CA VAL A 219 4.11 9.70 22.03
C VAL A 219 3.59 10.23 20.69
N LYS A 220 2.77 11.28 20.74
CA LYS A 220 2.54 12.12 19.57
C LYS A 220 3.77 12.96 19.34
N SER A 221 4.30 12.96 18.13
CA SER A 221 5.58 13.60 17.82
C SER A 221 5.51 14.46 16.55
N VAL A 222 6.54 15.29 16.39
CA VAL A 222 6.87 15.98 15.15
C VAL A 222 8.21 15.45 14.68
N ILE A 223 8.27 14.98 13.45
CA ILE A 223 9.47 14.40 12.85
C ILE A 223 9.84 15.09 11.55
N ARG A 224 11.07 14.82 11.09
CA ARG A 224 11.53 15.13 9.73
C ARG A 224 12.36 13.94 9.23
N SER A 225 11.89 13.26 8.18
CA SER A 225 12.68 12.23 7.52
C SER A 225 13.90 12.86 6.84
N ARG A 226 15.09 12.28 7.03
CA ARG A 226 16.34 12.77 6.46
C ARG A 226 16.54 12.33 5.03
N VAL A 227 16.09 11.12 4.71
CA VAL A 227 16.20 10.51 3.39
C VAL A 227 15.07 9.52 3.16
N LYS A 228 14.56 9.46 1.95
CA LYS A 228 13.73 8.35 1.47
C LYS A 228 14.65 7.19 1.11
N GLY A 229 14.74 6.20 2.00
CA GLY A 229 15.47 4.98 1.77
C GLY A 229 14.76 4.08 0.76
N VAL A 230 15.56 3.35 -0.02
CA VAL A 230 15.08 2.36 -0.97
C VAL A 230 15.65 0.99 -0.58
N TYR A 231 14.82 -0.02 -0.47
CA TYR A 231 15.24 -1.36 -0.04
C TYR A 231 16.48 -1.87 -0.76
N SER A 232 16.53 -1.79 -2.09
CA SER A 232 17.68 -2.25 -2.86
C SER A 232 18.96 -1.48 -2.55
N GLU A 233 18.86 -0.18 -2.28
CA GLU A 233 20.00 0.68 -1.94
C GLU A 233 20.50 0.38 -0.52
N ILE A 234 19.59 0.25 0.44
CA ILE A 234 19.94 -0.13 1.82
C ILE A 234 20.55 -1.54 1.86
N ASN A 235 20.03 -2.50 1.10
CA ASN A 235 20.63 -3.84 0.97
C ASN A 235 22.08 -3.76 0.44
N ALA A 236 22.35 -2.90 -0.54
CA ALA A 236 23.71 -2.70 -1.05
C ALA A 236 24.64 -2.13 0.05
N LEU A 237 24.16 -1.13 0.80
CA LEU A 237 24.93 -0.54 1.92
C LEU A 237 25.20 -1.56 3.04
N LEU A 238 24.19 -2.37 3.42
CA LEU A 238 24.35 -3.44 4.42
C LEU A 238 25.30 -4.53 3.97
N ALA A 239 25.41 -4.77 2.65
CA ALA A 239 26.38 -5.67 2.04
C ALA A 239 27.79 -5.06 1.91
N GLY A 240 27.99 -3.79 2.31
CA GLY A 240 29.29 -3.13 2.32
C GLY A 240 29.62 -2.36 1.04
N SER A 241 28.61 -1.90 0.28
CA SER A 241 28.85 -1.00 -0.86
C SER A 241 29.52 0.29 -0.40
N THR A 242 30.56 0.69 -1.15
CA THR A 242 31.31 1.95 -0.95
C THR A 242 31.09 2.93 -2.11
N ASP A 243 29.99 2.77 -2.83
CA ASP A 243 29.61 3.68 -3.93
C ASP A 243 29.42 5.10 -3.39
N ASP A 244 30.14 6.07 -3.97
CA ASP A 244 30.18 7.45 -3.48
C ASP A 244 28.82 8.17 -3.60
N GLU A 245 28.04 7.90 -4.64
CA GLU A 245 26.72 8.48 -4.82
C GLU A 245 25.76 7.95 -3.75
N LEU A 246 25.79 6.65 -3.52
CA LEU A 246 24.94 5.98 -2.55
C LEU A 246 25.29 6.41 -1.12
N THR A 247 26.57 6.38 -0.75
CA THR A 247 27.03 6.84 0.59
C THR A 247 26.77 8.33 0.80
N GLY A 248 26.89 9.15 -0.24
CA GLY A 248 26.55 10.56 -0.21
C GLY A 248 25.05 10.80 0.04
N LYS A 249 24.16 10.06 -0.63
CA LYS A 249 22.72 10.14 -0.43
C LYS A 249 22.34 9.83 1.03
N TYR A 250 22.92 8.79 1.62
CA TYR A 250 22.60 8.30 2.96
C TYR A 250 23.47 8.85 4.09
N HIS A 251 24.31 9.84 3.84
CA HIS A 251 25.35 10.31 4.77
C HIS A 251 24.81 10.64 6.19
N GLU A 252 23.58 11.21 6.32
CA GLU A 252 23.00 11.57 7.59
C GLU A 252 22.54 10.35 8.43
N VAL A 253 22.31 9.22 7.79
CA VAL A 253 21.73 8.01 8.41
C VAL A 253 22.67 6.80 8.33
N LEU A 254 23.72 6.89 7.56
CA LEU A 254 24.67 5.79 7.29
C LEU A 254 25.25 5.20 8.58
N ALA A 255 25.54 6.06 9.57
CA ALA A 255 26.12 5.64 10.86
C ALA A 255 25.19 4.72 11.68
N GLN A 256 23.89 4.71 11.41
CA GLN A 256 22.93 3.86 12.12
C GLN A 256 22.87 2.43 11.54
N LEU A 257 23.17 2.23 10.25
CA LEU A 257 22.96 0.96 9.56
C LEU A 257 23.69 -0.23 10.22
N PRO A 258 24.95 -0.11 10.67
CA PRO A 258 25.61 -1.20 11.39
C PRO A 258 24.91 -1.59 12.70
N ALA A 259 24.44 -0.61 13.46
CA ALA A 259 23.70 -0.85 14.71
C ALA A 259 22.30 -1.45 14.44
N MET A 260 21.64 -1.02 13.36
CA MET A 260 20.38 -1.62 12.90
C MET A 260 20.53 -3.08 12.51
N LYS A 261 21.58 -3.40 11.77
CA LYS A 261 21.92 -4.80 11.41
C LYS A 261 22.20 -5.65 12.63
N GLU A 262 22.96 -5.12 13.60
CA GLU A 262 23.26 -5.78 14.88
C GLU A 262 21.97 -6.08 15.66
N LEU A 263 21.11 -5.05 15.85
CA LEU A 263 19.84 -5.20 16.56
C LEU A 263 18.92 -6.20 15.83
N TYR A 264 18.80 -6.11 14.51
CA TYR A 264 18.04 -7.09 13.70
C TYR A 264 18.51 -8.52 13.97
N GLY A 265 19.83 -8.76 13.99
CA GLY A 265 20.39 -10.07 14.28
C GLY A 265 20.00 -10.60 15.67
N HIS A 266 19.99 -9.73 16.69
CA HIS A 266 19.54 -10.10 18.05
C HIS A 266 18.04 -10.43 18.07
N ARG A 267 17.20 -9.58 17.45
CA ARG A 267 15.75 -9.75 17.41
C ARG A 267 15.34 -10.99 16.63
N ALA A 268 15.95 -11.24 15.46
CA ALA A 268 15.69 -12.43 14.65
C ALA A 268 16.08 -13.73 15.41
N ARG A 269 17.18 -13.72 16.15
CA ARG A 269 17.58 -14.84 17.04
C ARG A 269 16.50 -15.08 18.11
N LEU A 270 16.09 -14.04 18.83
CA LEU A 270 15.07 -14.15 19.88
C LEU A 270 13.73 -14.64 19.32
N ARG A 271 13.34 -14.19 18.11
CA ARG A 271 12.15 -14.68 17.40
C ARG A 271 12.22 -16.17 17.14
N LYS A 272 13.37 -16.64 16.65
CA LYS A 272 13.61 -18.07 16.39
C LYS A 272 13.60 -18.90 17.68
N GLU A 273 14.22 -18.42 18.76
CA GLU A 273 14.23 -19.08 20.07
C GLU A 273 12.82 -19.21 20.67
N ARG A 274 11.90 -18.26 20.38
CA ARG A 274 10.48 -18.33 20.74
C ARG A 274 9.69 -19.35 19.92
N GLY A 275 10.28 -19.95 18.88
CA GLY A 275 9.65 -20.96 18.03
C GLY A 275 8.83 -20.39 16.87
N CYS A 276 9.11 -19.15 16.43
CA CYS A 276 8.48 -18.59 15.24
C CYS A 276 8.89 -19.41 14.01
N MET A 277 7.91 -19.74 13.16
CA MET A 277 8.15 -20.41 11.89
C MET A 277 8.31 -19.37 10.79
N ASP A 278 9.32 -19.56 9.94
CA ASP A 278 9.46 -18.76 8.71
C ASP A 278 8.58 -19.38 7.63
N ILE A 279 7.54 -18.65 7.21
CA ILE A 279 6.65 -19.07 6.12
C ILE A 279 7.02 -18.23 4.89
N GLU A 280 7.70 -18.87 3.92
CA GLU A 280 7.96 -18.22 2.63
C GLU A 280 6.67 -18.16 1.81
N SER A 281 6.15 -16.96 1.59
CA SER A 281 5.13 -16.72 0.57
C SER A 281 5.80 -16.38 -0.75
N GLY A 282 5.42 -17.09 -1.82
CA GLY A 282 5.96 -16.85 -3.17
C GLY A 282 5.32 -15.63 -3.82
N GLU A 283 5.58 -14.43 -3.33
CA GLU A 283 5.12 -13.20 -3.99
C GLU A 283 5.80 -13.01 -5.35
N VAL A 284 5.03 -12.48 -6.29
CA VAL A 284 5.52 -12.18 -7.64
C VAL A 284 5.29 -10.71 -7.98
N LYS A 285 6.24 -10.13 -8.70
CA LYS A 285 6.10 -8.80 -9.34
C LYS A 285 5.73 -9.02 -10.79
N LEU A 286 4.60 -8.46 -11.20
CA LEU A 286 4.20 -8.43 -12.61
C LEU A 286 4.96 -7.31 -13.31
N ILE A 287 5.51 -7.61 -14.48
CA ILE A 287 6.10 -6.61 -15.37
C ILE A 287 5.10 -6.37 -16.49
N LEU A 288 4.66 -5.12 -16.60
CA LEU A 288 3.64 -4.71 -17.56
C LEU A 288 4.25 -3.87 -18.67
N ASP A 289 3.64 -3.92 -19.85
CA ASP A 289 3.90 -2.97 -20.93
C ASP A 289 3.12 -1.64 -20.71
N GLU A 290 3.25 -0.69 -21.63
CA GLU A 290 2.59 0.62 -21.57
C GLU A 290 1.06 0.53 -21.63
N ASP A 291 0.51 -0.55 -22.21
CA ASP A 291 -0.91 -0.82 -22.31
C ASP A 291 -1.46 -1.59 -21.09
N GLY A 292 -0.57 -2.06 -20.22
CA GLY A 292 -0.90 -2.78 -18.98
C GLY A 292 -1.02 -4.29 -19.16
N HIS A 293 -0.53 -4.86 -20.26
CA HIS A 293 -0.44 -6.31 -20.43
C HIS A 293 0.77 -6.87 -19.71
N CYS A 294 0.62 -8.01 -19.06
CA CYS A 294 1.71 -8.69 -18.39
C CYS A 294 2.65 -9.32 -19.42
N ILE A 295 3.90 -8.84 -19.45
CA ILE A 295 4.96 -9.33 -20.36
C ILE A 295 5.95 -10.23 -19.65
N ASP A 296 6.06 -10.16 -18.31
CA ASP A 296 6.95 -11.01 -17.51
C ASP A 296 6.44 -11.13 -16.08
N VAL A 297 6.86 -12.17 -15.37
CA VAL A 297 6.55 -12.44 -13.97
C VAL A 297 7.85 -12.74 -13.25
N LYS A 298 8.23 -11.89 -12.27
CA LYS A 298 9.44 -12.07 -11.48
C LYS A 298 9.11 -12.43 -10.04
N LYS A 299 9.81 -13.42 -9.48
CA LYS A 299 9.71 -13.68 -8.04
C LYS A 299 10.23 -12.46 -7.28
N ARG A 300 9.44 -11.94 -6.34
CA ARG A 300 9.91 -10.93 -5.40
C ARG A 300 10.82 -11.61 -4.38
N THR A 301 12.04 -11.15 -4.29
CA THR A 301 13.01 -11.59 -3.26
C THR A 301 13.09 -10.49 -2.22
N SER A 302 12.80 -10.82 -0.96
CA SER A 302 13.06 -9.93 0.17
C SER A 302 14.54 -9.98 0.52
N GLY A 303 15.13 -8.83 0.75
CA GLY A 303 16.50 -8.69 1.23
C GLY A 303 16.59 -8.51 2.74
N GLU A 304 17.80 -8.21 3.22
CA GLU A 304 18.07 -8.02 4.65
C GLU A 304 17.33 -6.79 5.20
N SER A 305 17.19 -5.71 4.41
CA SER A 305 16.50 -4.49 4.83
C SER A 305 15.00 -4.67 5.00
N GLU A 306 14.34 -5.45 4.14
CA GLU A 306 12.92 -5.78 4.27
C GLU A 306 12.68 -6.58 5.56
N ALA A 307 13.48 -7.62 5.81
CA ALA A 307 13.39 -8.43 7.03
C ALA A 307 13.70 -7.62 8.30
N MET A 308 14.62 -6.66 8.22
CA MET A 308 14.95 -5.75 9.31
C MET A 308 13.77 -4.83 9.66
N ILE A 309 13.13 -4.23 8.67
CA ILE A 309 11.93 -3.39 8.89
C ILE A 309 10.79 -4.23 9.46
N GLU A 310 10.52 -5.41 8.92
CA GLU A 310 9.52 -6.33 9.46
C GLU A 310 9.76 -6.59 10.95
N GLU A 311 11.00 -6.93 11.34
CA GLU A 311 11.34 -7.23 12.73
C GLU A 311 11.22 -6.03 13.67
N PHE A 312 11.46 -4.80 13.18
CA PHE A 312 11.33 -3.58 13.99
C PHE A 312 9.87 -3.15 14.16
N MET A 313 8.97 -3.59 13.29
CA MET A 313 7.52 -3.33 13.39
C MET A 313 6.78 -4.35 14.26
N LEU A 314 7.40 -5.51 14.58
CA LEU A 314 6.86 -6.54 15.46
C LEU A 314 7.14 -6.27 16.94
#